data_2578f1bf43811d0c4ff8039cdb21a691
#
_entry.id   2578f1bf43811d0c4ff8039cdb21a691
#
_cell.length_a   1.000
_cell.length_b   1.000
_cell.length_c   1.000
_cell.angle_alpha   90.00
_cell.angle_beta   90.00
_cell.angle_gamma   90.00
#
_symmetry.space_group_name_H-M   'P 1'
#
loop_
_entity.id
_entity.type
_entity.pdbx_description
1 polymer ?
#
loop_
_entity_poly.entity_id
_entity_poly.type
_entity_poly.pdbx_seq_one_letter_code
_entity_poly.pdbx_strand_id
1 'polypeptide(L)'
;MMDPLKVLEKQSGFLRLLVYLSDKKEKALTEILDETDIPVHQLYSSIEKAKELNLIKTRTDSRKYPPRNLVSLTAKGKRFSKKLEELIRILEKD
;
A
#
# COMPACT_ATOMS: atom_id res chain seq x y z
N MET A 1 -21.34 -2.34 -0.15
CA MET A 1 -20.39 -1.55 0.65
C MET A 1 -19.24 -2.42 1.12
N MET A 2 -18.01 -1.93 1.01
CA MET A 2 -16.85 -2.68 1.46
C MET A 2 -16.75 -2.67 2.99
N ASP A 3 -16.51 -3.84 3.56
CA ASP A 3 -16.27 -3.96 5.00
C ASP A 3 -14.75 -3.80 5.24
N PRO A 4 -14.30 -2.68 5.83
CA PRO A 4 -12.85 -2.47 6.04
C PRO A 4 -12.17 -3.58 6.85
N LEU A 5 -12.82 -4.08 7.87
CA LEU A 5 -12.24 -5.15 8.70
C LEU A 5 -11.99 -6.41 7.87
N LYS A 6 -12.94 -6.74 6.99
CA LYS A 6 -12.82 -7.89 6.13
C LYS A 6 -11.63 -7.75 5.17
N VAL A 7 -11.41 -6.53 4.66
CA VAL A 7 -10.25 -6.25 3.81
C VAL A 7 -8.95 -6.49 4.59
N LEU A 8 -8.87 -5.99 5.82
CA LEU A 8 -7.67 -6.17 6.64
C LEU A 8 -7.40 -7.64 6.94
N GLU A 9 -8.43 -8.43 7.12
CA GLU A 9 -8.28 -9.83 7.45
C GLU A 9 -8.01 -10.74 6.25
N LYS A 10 -8.57 -10.40 5.10
CA LYS A 10 -8.56 -11.32 3.95
C LYS A 10 -7.70 -10.91 2.76
N GLN A 11 -7.44 -9.62 2.60
CA GLN A 11 -6.66 -9.17 1.45
C GLN A 11 -5.17 -9.35 1.72
N SER A 12 -4.58 -10.39 1.16
CA SER A 12 -3.15 -10.67 1.31
C SER A 12 -2.31 -9.54 0.71
N GLY A 13 -1.30 -9.12 1.47
CA GLY A 13 -0.38 -8.07 1.02
C GLY A 13 -0.86 -6.66 1.29
N PHE A 14 -2.11 -6.47 1.70
CA PHE A 14 -2.68 -5.14 1.92
C PHE A 14 -1.91 -4.36 3.00
N LEU A 15 -1.78 -4.94 4.19
CA LEU A 15 -1.08 -4.28 5.29
C LEU A 15 0.41 -4.12 5.00
N ARG A 16 1.01 -5.12 4.37
CA ARG A 16 2.43 -5.06 3.99
C ARG A 16 2.69 -3.90 3.02
N LEU A 17 1.80 -3.70 2.06
CA LEU A 17 1.90 -2.59 1.11
C LEU A 17 1.89 -1.24 1.83
N LEU A 18 0.96 -1.08 2.78
CA LEU A 18 0.83 0.19 3.51
C LEU A 18 2.06 0.46 4.39
N VAL A 19 2.58 -0.58 5.05
CA VAL A 19 3.81 -0.44 5.84
C VAL A 19 4.99 -0.09 4.95
N TYR A 20 5.10 -0.75 3.82
CA TYR A 20 6.17 -0.48 2.86
C TYR A 20 6.17 0.98 2.41
N LEU A 21 4.97 1.54 2.15
CA LEU A 21 4.85 2.91 1.65
C LEU A 21 4.95 3.97 2.76
N SER A 22 4.94 3.58 4.03
CA SER A 22 4.81 4.51 5.15
C SER A 22 5.91 5.57 5.22
N ASP A 23 7.14 5.22 4.84
CA ASP A 23 8.29 6.13 4.88
C ASP A 23 8.72 6.58 3.48
N LYS A 24 7.86 6.41 2.48
CA LYS A 24 8.19 6.72 1.11
C LYS A 24 7.27 7.79 0.56
N LYS A 25 7.78 8.59 -0.36
CA LYS A 25 6.97 9.61 -1.01
C LYS A 25 6.12 9.00 -2.11
N GLU A 26 6.78 8.24 -2.99
CA GLU A 26 6.11 7.69 -4.17
C GLU A 26 6.96 6.53 -4.68
N LYS A 27 6.31 5.46 -5.16
CA LYS A 27 7.02 4.31 -5.71
C LYS A 27 6.34 3.83 -6.98
N ALA A 28 7.15 3.43 -7.96
CA ALA A 28 6.63 2.80 -9.16
C ALA A 28 6.19 1.37 -8.84
N LEU A 29 5.18 0.89 -9.56
CA LEU A 29 4.70 -0.48 -9.38
C LEU A 29 5.82 -1.51 -9.49
N THR A 30 6.72 -1.34 -10.47
CA THR A 30 7.84 -2.25 -10.65
C THR A 30 8.76 -2.26 -9.45
N GLU A 31 8.98 -1.10 -8.83
CA GLU A 31 9.80 -1.02 -7.63
C GLU A 31 9.16 -1.75 -6.45
N ILE A 32 7.84 -1.61 -6.31
CA ILE A 32 7.11 -2.29 -5.24
C ILE A 32 7.22 -3.81 -5.41
N LEU A 33 7.06 -4.29 -6.64
CA LEU A 33 7.19 -5.72 -6.94
C LEU A 33 8.58 -6.25 -6.64
N ASP A 34 9.62 -5.45 -6.93
CA ASP A 34 11.01 -5.85 -6.69
C ASP A 34 11.39 -5.80 -5.22
N GLU A 35 10.84 -4.84 -4.47
CA GLU A 35 11.25 -4.57 -3.09
C GLU A 35 10.38 -5.25 -2.03
N THR A 36 9.25 -5.82 -2.44
CA THR A 36 8.38 -6.55 -1.52
C THR A 36 8.18 -7.97 -2.03
N ASP A 37 7.69 -8.84 -1.16
CA ASP A 37 7.38 -10.22 -1.53
C ASP A 37 5.92 -10.39 -1.90
N ILE A 38 5.23 -9.31 -2.24
CA ILE A 38 3.81 -9.36 -2.59
C ILE A 38 3.67 -9.87 -4.03
N PRO A 39 2.95 -10.99 -4.24
CA PRO A 39 2.70 -11.48 -5.60
C PRO A 39 1.94 -10.44 -6.42
N VAL A 40 2.17 -10.45 -7.74
CA VAL A 40 1.63 -9.45 -8.66
C VAL A 40 0.12 -9.25 -8.49
N HIS A 41 -0.66 -10.34 -8.55
CA HIS A 41 -2.12 -10.21 -8.49
C HIS A 41 -2.60 -9.73 -7.12
N GLN A 42 -1.89 -10.09 -6.05
CA GLN A 42 -2.22 -9.60 -4.71
C GLN A 42 -1.91 -8.12 -4.58
N LEU A 43 -0.81 -7.67 -5.21
CA LEU A 43 -0.46 -6.26 -5.20
C LEU A 43 -1.54 -5.43 -5.89
N TYR A 44 -1.97 -5.85 -7.08
CA TYR A 44 -3.02 -5.11 -7.80
C TYR A 44 -4.32 -5.08 -7.01
N SER A 45 -4.72 -6.20 -6.42
CA SER A 45 -5.93 -6.26 -5.60
C SER A 45 -5.81 -5.36 -4.37
N SER A 46 -4.64 -5.36 -3.72
CA SER A 46 -4.41 -4.52 -2.55
C SER A 46 -4.46 -3.03 -2.91
N ILE A 47 -3.90 -2.65 -4.05
CA ILE A 47 -3.94 -1.27 -4.53
C ILE A 47 -5.40 -0.84 -4.76
N GLU A 48 -6.20 -1.68 -5.43
CA GLU A 48 -7.61 -1.37 -5.67
C GLU A 48 -8.38 -1.16 -4.36
N LYS A 49 -8.19 -2.05 -3.40
CA LYS A 49 -8.87 -1.93 -2.09
C LYS A 49 -8.41 -0.69 -1.35
N ALA A 50 -7.12 -0.40 -1.38
CA ALA A 50 -6.58 0.78 -0.70
C ALA A 50 -7.07 2.07 -1.35
N LYS A 51 -7.23 2.09 -2.67
CA LYS A 51 -7.81 3.24 -3.38
C LYS A 51 -9.26 3.46 -2.98
N GLU A 52 -10.05 2.39 -2.91
CA GLU A 52 -11.45 2.48 -2.49
C GLU A 52 -11.60 3.03 -1.08
N LEU A 53 -10.65 2.72 -0.21
CA LEU A 53 -10.63 3.23 1.16
C LEU A 53 -9.92 4.58 1.30
N ASN A 54 -9.47 5.16 0.20
CA ASN A 54 -8.77 6.45 0.15
C ASN A 54 -7.45 6.44 0.92
N LEU A 55 -6.79 5.30 1.00
CA LEU A 55 -5.50 5.19 1.68
C LEU A 55 -4.33 5.44 0.75
N ILE A 56 -4.48 5.15 -0.54
CA ILE A 56 -3.45 5.41 -1.54
C ILE A 56 -4.04 6.13 -2.74
N LYS A 57 -3.15 6.74 -3.49
CA LYS A 57 -3.47 7.37 -4.78
C LYS A 57 -2.43 6.91 -5.79
N THR A 58 -2.83 6.91 -7.05
CA THR A 58 -1.95 6.49 -8.15
C THR A 58 -1.93 7.57 -9.22
N ARG A 59 -0.84 7.63 -9.95
CA ARG A 59 -0.74 8.49 -11.15
C ARG A 59 0.19 7.86 -12.14
N THR A 60 0.09 8.27 -13.40
CA THR A 60 0.98 7.81 -14.46
C THR A 60 1.98 8.91 -14.77
N ASP A 61 3.27 8.58 -14.74
CA ASP A 61 4.32 9.51 -15.14
C ASP A 61 4.68 9.19 -16.58
N SER A 62 4.17 10.00 -17.51
CA SER A 62 4.40 9.80 -18.94
C SER A 62 5.63 10.53 -19.48
N ARG A 63 6.36 11.23 -18.61
CA ARG A 63 7.60 11.90 -19.02
C ARG A 63 8.72 10.91 -19.34
N LYS A 64 8.60 9.69 -18.83
CA LYS A 64 9.55 8.61 -19.11
C LYS A 64 8.92 7.60 -20.04
N TYR A 65 9.76 6.92 -20.80
CA TYR A 65 9.30 5.86 -21.69
C TYR A 65 9.99 4.56 -21.31
N PRO A 66 9.21 3.49 -21.02
CA PRO A 66 7.75 3.48 -20.99
C PRO A 66 7.20 4.27 -19.81
N PRO A 67 5.94 4.74 -19.87
CA PRO A 67 5.31 5.46 -18.76
C PRO A 67 5.30 4.61 -17.50
N ARG A 68 5.45 5.26 -16.35
CA ARG A 68 5.49 4.57 -15.06
C ARG A 68 4.21 4.83 -14.27
N ASN A 69 3.69 3.79 -13.64
CA ASN A 69 2.57 3.92 -12.70
C ASN A 69 3.15 4.11 -11.31
N LEU A 70 2.80 5.22 -10.68
CA LEU A 70 3.35 5.61 -9.38
C LEU A 70 2.27 5.52 -8.30
N VAL A 71 2.65 5.03 -7.14
CA VAL A 71 1.76 4.80 -6.00
C VAL A 71 2.27 5.55 -4.79
N SER A 72 1.39 6.22 -4.07
CA SER A 72 1.74 6.94 -2.85
C SER A 72 0.59 6.91 -1.86
N LEU A 73 0.91 7.15 -0.58
CA LEU A 73 -0.12 7.25 0.45
C LEU A 73 -0.81 8.61 0.41
N THR A 74 -2.11 8.60 0.68
CA THR A 74 -2.84 9.83 0.95
C THR A 74 -2.54 10.27 2.39
N ALA A 75 -3.02 11.45 2.79
CA ALA A 75 -2.90 11.88 4.18
C ALA A 75 -3.56 10.87 5.12
N LYS A 76 -4.73 10.36 4.72
CA LYS A 76 -5.44 9.32 5.47
C LYS A 76 -4.59 8.04 5.55
N GLY A 77 -3.97 7.66 4.43
CA GLY A 77 -3.11 6.49 4.38
C GLY A 77 -1.90 6.61 5.27
N LYS A 78 -1.32 7.81 5.35
CA LYS A 78 -0.18 8.06 6.24
C LYS A 78 -0.57 7.89 7.70
N ARG A 79 -1.74 8.42 8.08
CA ARG A 79 -2.24 8.25 9.45
C ARG A 79 -2.48 6.78 9.78
N PHE A 80 -3.10 6.06 8.85
CA PHE A 80 -3.37 4.64 9.02
C PHE A 80 -2.07 3.85 9.16
N SER A 81 -1.12 4.10 8.29
CA SER A 81 0.15 3.37 8.29
C SER A 81 0.95 3.62 9.57
N LYS A 82 0.88 4.84 10.08
CA LYS A 82 1.54 5.17 11.35
C LYS A 82 0.95 4.37 12.51
N LYS A 83 -0.37 4.26 12.56
CA LYS A 83 -1.04 3.45 13.59
C LYS A 83 -0.71 1.98 13.43
N LEU A 84 -0.64 1.51 12.19
CA LEU A 84 -0.28 0.13 11.90
C LEU A 84 1.14 -0.18 12.40
N GLU A 85 2.08 0.73 12.18
CA GLU A 85 3.44 0.55 12.69
C GLU A 85 3.47 0.47 14.22
N GLU A 86 2.63 1.28 14.89
CA GLU A 86 2.51 1.23 16.34
C GLU A 86 2.00 -0.14 16.80
N LEU A 87 1.00 -0.68 16.10
CA LEU A 87 0.47 -2.01 16.41
C LEU A 87 1.52 -3.10 16.23
N ILE A 88 2.31 -2.99 15.18
CA ILE A 88 3.38 -3.97 14.91
C ILE A 88 4.41 -3.94 16.05
N ARG A 89 4.77 -2.75 16.53
CA ARG A 89 5.71 -2.63 17.63
C ARG A 89 5.18 -3.29 18.92
N ILE A 90 3.88 -3.18 19.16
CA ILE A 90 3.25 -3.85 20.31
C ILE A 90 3.41 -5.37 20.20
N LEU A 91 3.22 -5.90 18.99
CA LEU A 91 3.33 -7.34 18.76
C LEU A 91 4.77 -7.84 18.90
N GLU A 92 5.75 -6.99 18.63
CA GLU A 92 7.16 -7.36 18.71
C GLU A 92 7.73 -7.30 20.12
N LYS A 93 7.02 -6.64 21.03
CA LYS A 93 7.45 -6.56 22.44
C LYS A 93 6.91 -7.74 23.24
N ASP A 94 7.68 -8.18 24.20
CA ASP A 94 7.26 -9.23 25.14
C ASP A 94 6.30 -8.69 26.22
#